data_2e21c3bf5b523602d3f70251f7074017
#
_entry.id   2e21c3bf5b523602d3f70251f7074017
#
_cell.length_a   1.000
_cell.length_b   1.000
_cell.length_c   1.000
_cell.angle_alpha   90.00
_cell.angle_beta   90.00
_cell.angle_gamma   90.00
#
_symmetry.space_group_name_H-M   'P 1'
#
loop_
_entity.id
_entity.type
_entity.pdbx_description
1 polymer ?
#
loop_
_entity_poly.entity_id
_entity_poly.type
_entity_poly.pdbx_seq_one_letter_code
_entity_poly.pdbx_strand_id
1 'polypeptide(L)'
;MVDGVLYTSGNFGAVYALDARTGQALWTYDPKVSGAAARKACCDAVNRGVAMWQGKVFVGVLDGRLVALDAATGRVLWQVDTITDHSRGYTSTGAPRIAGGVVVIGNAGAEAGVRGYFSAYDVGTGALKWRFFTVPGDPRRPFEHPELEKAAQTWERDSHWQSGGGGTVWDAMAYDPQLNLLYVGTGNGAPYPGWIRSPKG
;
A
#
# COMPACT_ATOMS: atom_id res chain seq x y z
N MET A 1 -12.11 -15.42 -5.82
CA MET A 1 -12.30 -16.52 -6.79
C MET A 1 -13.03 -15.95 -8.01
N VAL A 2 -12.55 -16.24 -9.21
CA VAL A 2 -13.15 -15.79 -10.48
C VAL A 2 -13.03 -16.96 -11.47
N ASP A 3 -14.14 -17.30 -12.14
CA ASP A 3 -14.24 -18.34 -13.17
C ASP A 3 -13.58 -19.69 -12.78
N GLY A 4 -13.80 -20.13 -11.53
CA GLY A 4 -13.26 -21.38 -11.01
C GLY A 4 -11.78 -21.33 -10.61
N VAL A 5 -11.12 -20.17 -10.69
CA VAL A 5 -9.73 -19.98 -10.25
C VAL A 5 -9.69 -19.19 -8.94
N LEU A 6 -8.97 -19.71 -7.95
CA LEU A 6 -8.66 -19.00 -6.70
C LEU A 6 -7.30 -18.31 -6.84
N TYR A 7 -7.29 -16.99 -6.74
CA TYR A 7 -6.06 -16.20 -6.66
C TYR A 7 -5.78 -15.84 -5.21
N THR A 8 -4.59 -16.16 -4.73
CA THR A 8 -4.16 -15.88 -3.36
C THR A 8 -2.71 -15.43 -3.33
N SER A 9 -2.34 -14.73 -2.27
CA SER A 9 -0.94 -14.30 -2.07
C SER A 9 -0.28 -15.09 -0.95
N GLY A 10 1.03 -15.19 -1.03
CA GLY A 10 1.91 -15.71 0.00
C GLY A 10 2.92 -14.64 0.45
N ASN A 11 3.92 -15.09 1.18
CA ASN A 11 4.98 -14.24 1.71
C ASN A 11 5.65 -13.42 0.60
N PHE A 12 6.09 -12.21 0.96
CA PHE A 12 6.78 -11.25 0.07
C PHE A 12 5.94 -10.71 -1.09
N GLY A 13 4.70 -11.16 -1.28
CA GLY A 13 3.87 -10.84 -2.43
C GLY A 13 3.95 -11.91 -3.54
N ALA A 14 4.36 -13.13 -3.22
CA ALA A 14 4.16 -14.26 -4.11
C ALA A 14 2.66 -14.45 -4.42
N VAL A 15 2.31 -14.87 -5.63
CA VAL A 15 0.93 -15.08 -6.03
C VAL A 15 0.75 -16.49 -6.57
N TYR A 16 -0.36 -17.10 -6.19
CA TYR A 16 -0.76 -18.43 -6.64
C TYR A 16 -2.13 -18.37 -7.30
N ALA A 17 -2.26 -18.95 -8.47
CA ALA A 17 -3.55 -19.27 -9.07
C ALA A 17 -3.79 -20.77 -8.94
N LEU A 18 -4.89 -21.12 -8.30
CA LEU A 18 -5.26 -22.50 -8.01
C LEU A 18 -6.60 -22.83 -8.67
N ASP A 19 -6.73 -24.03 -9.20
CA ASP A 19 -8.04 -24.59 -9.53
C ASP A 19 -8.88 -24.65 -8.25
N ALA A 20 -9.99 -23.92 -8.19
CA ALA A 20 -10.78 -23.77 -6.96
C ALA A 20 -11.49 -25.06 -6.52
N ARG A 21 -11.62 -26.04 -7.41
CA ARG A 21 -12.26 -27.33 -7.15
C ARG A 21 -11.25 -28.36 -6.61
N THR A 22 -10.02 -28.35 -7.13
CA THR A 22 -9.01 -29.37 -6.82
C THR A 22 -7.89 -28.88 -5.92
N GLY A 23 -7.69 -27.56 -5.82
CA GLY A 23 -6.55 -26.94 -5.16
C GLY A 23 -5.23 -27.04 -5.95
N GLN A 24 -5.25 -27.60 -7.16
CA GLN A 24 -4.06 -27.75 -7.98
C GLN A 24 -3.56 -26.35 -8.44
N ALA A 25 -2.25 -26.15 -8.33
CA ALA A 25 -1.63 -24.90 -8.83
C ALA A 25 -1.66 -24.87 -10.38
N LEU A 26 -2.22 -23.79 -10.91
CA LEU A 26 -2.24 -23.49 -12.34
C LEU A 26 -0.99 -22.70 -12.73
N TRP A 27 -0.63 -21.71 -11.94
CA TRP A 27 0.62 -20.97 -12.06
C TRP A 27 1.00 -20.32 -10.72
N THR A 28 2.27 -19.94 -10.62
CA THR A 28 2.84 -19.24 -9.46
C THR A 28 3.71 -18.08 -9.94
N TYR A 29 3.60 -16.93 -9.30
CA TYR A 29 4.48 -15.79 -9.47
C TYR A 29 5.34 -15.59 -8.21
N ASP A 30 6.66 -15.49 -8.37
CA ASP A 30 7.61 -15.16 -7.30
C ASP A 30 8.24 -13.79 -7.61
N PRO A 31 8.02 -12.76 -6.77
CA PRO A 31 8.51 -11.39 -7.00
C PRO A 31 10.03 -11.24 -6.82
N LYS A 32 10.75 -12.24 -6.31
CA LYS A 32 12.21 -12.22 -6.07
C LYS A 32 12.63 -11.04 -5.20
N VAL A 33 11.97 -10.87 -4.05
CA VAL A 33 12.30 -9.81 -3.08
C VAL A 33 13.69 -10.06 -2.48
N SER A 34 14.53 -9.03 -2.46
CA SER A 34 15.86 -9.13 -1.85
C SER A 34 15.79 -9.24 -0.33
N GLY A 35 16.75 -9.95 0.28
CA GLY A 35 16.85 -10.02 1.75
C GLY A 35 17.10 -8.65 2.41
N ALA A 36 17.64 -7.67 1.68
CA ALA A 36 17.81 -6.31 2.16
C ALA A 36 16.46 -5.58 2.29
N ALA A 37 15.56 -5.76 1.33
CA ALA A 37 14.20 -5.21 1.39
C ALA A 37 13.39 -5.90 2.51
N ALA A 38 13.51 -7.20 2.65
CA ALA A 38 12.85 -7.97 3.71
C ALA A 38 13.21 -7.49 5.12
N ARG A 39 14.46 -7.10 5.36
CA ARG A 39 14.90 -6.57 6.68
C ARG A 39 14.30 -5.22 7.05
N LYS A 40 13.74 -4.48 6.09
CA LYS A 40 13.04 -3.20 6.37
C LYS A 40 11.60 -3.41 6.86
N ALA A 41 11.04 -4.60 6.68
CA ALA A 41 9.67 -4.89 7.10
C ALA A 41 9.58 -4.99 8.62
N CYS A 42 8.60 -4.30 9.21
CA CYS A 42 8.38 -4.31 10.66
C CYS A 42 7.87 -5.66 11.18
N CYS A 43 7.12 -6.38 10.35
CA CYS A 43 6.15 -7.37 10.82
C CYS A 43 6.20 -8.65 9.99
N ASP A 44 7.41 -9.08 9.64
CA ASP A 44 7.66 -10.27 8.82
C ASP A 44 7.24 -10.09 7.34
N ALA A 45 7.32 -11.17 6.57
CA ALA A 45 7.07 -11.22 5.13
C ALA A 45 5.57 -11.24 4.76
N VAL A 46 4.76 -10.46 5.47
CA VAL A 46 3.30 -10.46 5.36
C VAL A 46 2.83 -9.92 4.01
N ASN A 47 1.82 -10.57 3.44
CA ASN A 47 1.00 -10.04 2.35
C ASN A 47 -0.48 -10.34 2.62
N ARG A 48 -1.37 -9.37 2.36
CA ARG A 48 -2.80 -9.44 2.74
C ARG A 48 -3.74 -9.71 1.58
N GLY A 49 -3.20 -10.04 0.41
CA GLY A 49 -4.02 -10.48 -0.71
C GLY A 49 -3.76 -9.75 -2.02
N VAL A 50 -4.57 -10.10 -2.98
CA VAL A 50 -4.53 -9.59 -4.35
C VAL A 50 -5.86 -8.91 -4.70
N ALA A 51 -5.84 -8.02 -5.70
CA ALA A 51 -7.05 -7.56 -6.36
C ALA A 51 -7.12 -8.16 -7.77
N MET A 52 -8.33 -8.31 -8.29
CA MET A 52 -8.55 -8.77 -9.65
C MET A 52 -9.45 -7.82 -10.43
N TRP A 53 -9.09 -7.52 -11.66
CA TRP A 53 -9.87 -6.68 -12.56
C TRP A 53 -9.52 -6.92 -14.02
N GLN A 54 -10.53 -7.14 -14.86
CA GLN A 54 -10.39 -7.26 -16.32
C GLN A 54 -9.24 -8.19 -16.77
N GLY A 55 -9.22 -9.42 -16.25
CA GLY A 55 -8.20 -10.40 -16.59
C GLY A 55 -6.78 -10.14 -16.04
N LYS A 56 -6.66 -9.22 -15.07
CA LYS A 56 -5.39 -8.90 -14.39
C LYS A 56 -5.49 -9.17 -12.90
N VAL A 57 -4.40 -9.67 -12.32
CA VAL A 57 -4.21 -9.81 -10.87
C VAL A 57 -3.19 -8.78 -10.42
N PHE A 58 -3.55 -7.98 -9.42
CA PHE A 58 -2.68 -6.94 -8.85
C PHE A 58 -2.21 -7.36 -7.47
N VAL A 59 -0.93 -7.20 -7.20
CA VAL A 59 -0.32 -7.51 -5.90
C VAL A 59 0.65 -6.41 -5.48
N GLY A 60 0.60 -6.03 -4.19
CA GLY A 60 1.64 -5.25 -3.55
C GLY A 60 2.78 -6.18 -3.13
N VAL A 61 3.98 -5.88 -3.56
CA VAL A 61 5.20 -6.63 -3.19
C VAL A 61 5.86 -5.96 -1.99
N LEU A 62 6.44 -6.73 -1.08
CA LEU A 62 7.00 -6.23 0.18
C LEU A 62 8.01 -5.09 0.00
N ASP A 63 8.77 -5.10 -1.09
CA ASP A 63 9.75 -4.06 -1.43
C ASP A 63 9.14 -2.77 -2.01
N GLY A 64 7.81 -2.67 -2.03
CA GLY A 64 7.08 -1.49 -2.45
C GLY A 64 6.66 -1.47 -3.92
N ARG A 65 6.93 -2.52 -4.69
CA ARG A 65 6.40 -2.62 -6.05
C ARG A 65 4.90 -2.95 -6.04
N LEU A 66 4.15 -2.32 -6.93
CA LEU A 66 2.83 -2.77 -7.35
C LEU A 66 2.99 -3.49 -8.69
N VAL A 67 2.51 -4.71 -8.78
CA VAL A 67 2.66 -5.57 -9.96
C VAL A 67 1.30 -5.98 -10.49
N ALA A 68 1.12 -5.89 -11.80
CA ALA A 68 -0.01 -6.48 -12.52
C ALA A 68 0.44 -7.73 -13.27
N LEU A 69 -0.29 -8.81 -13.05
CA LEU A 69 -0.08 -10.11 -13.70
C LEU A 69 -1.25 -10.41 -14.63
N ASP A 70 -0.97 -11.07 -15.73
CA ASP A 70 -2.00 -11.69 -16.55
C ASP A 70 -2.66 -12.83 -15.75
N ALA A 71 -3.97 -12.79 -15.62
CA ALA A 71 -4.69 -13.73 -14.76
C ALA A 71 -4.66 -15.17 -15.26
N ALA A 72 -4.53 -15.39 -16.58
CA ALA A 72 -4.49 -16.73 -17.18
C ALA A 72 -3.11 -17.39 -17.04
N THR A 73 -2.04 -16.59 -17.08
CA THR A 73 -0.67 -17.11 -17.24
C THR A 73 0.29 -16.77 -16.09
N GLY A 74 -0.05 -15.81 -15.23
CA GLY A 74 0.85 -15.28 -14.18
C GLY A 74 1.98 -14.40 -14.70
N ARG A 75 2.03 -14.12 -16.02
CA ARG A 75 3.07 -13.27 -16.61
C ARG A 75 2.89 -11.83 -16.17
N VAL A 76 4.00 -11.16 -15.83
CA VAL A 76 4.02 -9.72 -15.50
C VAL A 76 3.62 -8.92 -16.75
N LEU A 77 2.59 -8.10 -16.61
CA LEU A 77 2.14 -7.14 -17.62
C LEU A 77 2.83 -5.79 -17.43
N TRP A 78 2.89 -5.33 -16.18
CA TRP A 78 3.63 -4.14 -15.79
C TRP A 78 3.97 -4.21 -14.29
N GLN A 79 4.95 -3.43 -13.88
CA GLN A 79 5.27 -3.18 -12.48
C GLN A 79 5.73 -1.74 -12.30
N VAL A 80 5.40 -1.16 -11.14
CA VAL A 80 5.80 0.20 -10.77
C VAL A 80 6.28 0.24 -9.32
N ASP A 81 7.20 1.14 -9.04
CA ASP A 81 7.63 1.45 -7.70
C ASP A 81 6.63 2.43 -7.06
N THR A 82 6.11 2.08 -5.88
CA THR A 82 5.17 2.95 -5.15
C THR A 82 5.84 3.78 -4.07
N ILE A 83 7.11 3.50 -3.75
CA ILE A 83 7.86 4.13 -2.66
C ILE A 83 8.22 5.57 -3.01
N THR A 84 8.00 6.48 -2.07
CA THR A 84 8.32 7.90 -2.23
C THR A 84 9.73 8.29 -1.81
N ASP A 85 10.33 7.50 -0.91
CA ASP A 85 11.66 7.75 -0.34
C ASP A 85 12.31 6.43 0.10
N HIS A 86 13.23 5.91 -0.69
CA HIS A 86 13.93 4.66 -0.42
C HIS A 86 14.93 4.73 0.75
N SER A 87 15.25 5.92 1.24
CA SER A 87 16.10 6.09 2.43
C SER A 87 15.37 5.69 3.72
N ARG A 88 14.05 5.62 3.69
CA ARG A 88 13.18 5.24 4.82
C ARG A 88 12.68 3.81 4.71
N GLY A 89 12.07 3.31 5.79
CA GLY A 89 11.59 1.94 5.90
C GLY A 89 10.22 1.68 5.27
N TYR A 90 9.91 2.29 4.13
CA TYR A 90 8.68 2.00 3.42
C TYR A 90 8.63 0.56 2.92
N THR A 91 7.49 -0.07 3.10
CA THR A 91 7.15 -1.39 2.56
C THR A 91 5.72 -1.39 2.04
N SER A 92 5.31 -2.47 1.36
CA SER A 92 3.92 -2.69 0.97
C SER A 92 3.47 -4.08 1.42
N THR A 93 2.45 -4.13 2.26
CA THR A 93 1.90 -5.37 2.84
C THR A 93 0.40 -5.50 2.63
N GLY A 94 -0.25 -4.42 2.18
CA GLY A 94 -1.69 -4.34 1.96
C GLY A 94 -2.14 -5.02 0.67
N ALA A 95 -3.38 -5.48 0.65
CA ALA A 95 -4.03 -5.89 -0.58
C ALA A 95 -4.44 -4.66 -1.40
N PRO A 96 -4.10 -4.58 -2.69
CA PRO A 96 -4.63 -3.53 -3.56
C PRO A 96 -6.16 -3.56 -3.63
N ARG A 97 -6.78 -2.42 -3.98
CA ARG A 97 -8.23 -2.33 -4.22
C ARG A 97 -8.51 -1.68 -5.58
N ILE A 98 -9.53 -2.17 -6.24
CA ILE A 98 -10.05 -1.51 -7.45
C ILE A 98 -11.14 -0.53 -7.03
N ALA A 99 -10.99 0.71 -7.47
CA ALA A 99 -11.92 1.79 -7.18
C ALA A 99 -12.07 2.68 -8.42
N GLY A 100 -13.27 2.79 -8.98
CA GLY A 100 -13.52 3.66 -10.14
C GLY A 100 -12.62 3.42 -11.36
N GLY A 101 -12.17 2.17 -11.57
CA GLY A 101 -11.31 1.82 -12.73
C GLY A 101 -9.81 2.05 -12.52
N VAL A 102 -9.38 2.42 -11.31
CA VAL A 102 -7.97 2.47 -10.92
C VAL A 102 -7.64 1.41 -9.88
N VAL A 103 -6.36 1.03 -9.77
CA VAL A 103 -5.87 0.20 -8.68
C VAL A 103 -5.24 1.07 -7.61
N VAL A 104 -5.72 0.93 -6.37
CA VAL A 104 -5.28 1.72 -5.23
C VAL A 104 -4.46 0.84 -4.29
N ILE A 105 -3.35 1.37 -3.79
CA ILE A 105 -2.50 0.73 -2.78
C ILE A 105 -1.93 1.79 -1.83
N GLY A 106 -1.78 1.43 -0.57
CA GLY A 106 -1.12 2.25 0.44
C GLY A 106 0.26 1.73 0.82
N ASN A 107 0.90 2.42 1.76
CA ASN A 107 2.20 2.02 2.29
C ASN A 107 2.11 1.46 3.71
N ALA A 108 3.08 0.63 4.06
CA ALA A 108 3.39 0.18 5.41
C ALA A 108 4.71 0.78 5.91
N GLY A 109 5.13 0.45 7.13
CA GLY A 109 6.40 0.86 7.71
C GLY A 109 6.28 1.99 8.75
N ALA A 110 5.14 2.15 9.43
CA ALA A 110 4.85 3.26 10.36
C ALA A 110 5.96 3.58 11.37
N GLU A 111 6.54 2.56 12.00
CA GLU A 111 7.58 2.73 13.03
C GLU A 111 8.99 2.96 12.46
N ALA A 112 9.14 2.84 11.14
CA ALA A 112 10.41 3.06 10.43
C ALA A 112 10.55 4.49 9.87
N GLY A 113 9.89 5.47 10.49
CA GLY A 113 9.99 6.88 10.14
C GLY A 113 9.33 7.23 8.81
N VAL A 114 8.26 6.55 8.44
CA VAL A 114 7.54 6.76 7.19
C VAL A 114 6.33 7.65 7.35
N ARG A 115 5.95 8.32 6.27
CA ARG A 115 4.74 9.12 6.16
C ARG A 115 3.66 8.32 5.44
N GLY A 116 2.46 8.27 5.98
CA GLY A 116 1.33 7.56 5.41
C GLY A 116 0.84 8.19 4.11
N TYR A 117 0.55 7.35 3.14
CA TYR A 117 -0.13 7.72 1.89
C TYR A 117 -0.82 6.50 1.27
N PHE A 118 -1.69 6.78 0.32
CA PHE A 118 -2.17 5.80 -0.65
C PHE A 118 -2.22 6.44 -2.04
N SER A 119 -2.07 5.61 -3.06
CA SER A 119 -1.93 6.07 -4.43
C SER A 119 -2.77 5.23 -5.37
N ALA A 120 -3.32 5.86 -6.39
CA ALA A 120 -4.04 5.21 -7.46
C ALA A 120 -3.21 5.15 -8.74
N TYR A 121 -3.27 4.01 -9.40
CA TYR A 121 -2.56 3.74 -10.64
C TYR A 121 -3.53 3.28 -11.71
N ASP A 122 -3.21 3.60 -12.95
CA ASP A 122 -3.94 3.11 -14.10
C ASP A 122 -3.86 1.58 -14.22
N VAL A 123 -4.99 0.90 -14.32
CA VAL A 123 -5.05 -0.58 -14.35
C VAL A 123 -4.40 -1.19 -15.60
N GLY A 124 -4.29 -0.43 -16.70
CA GLY A 124 -3.72 -0.88 -17.94
C GLY A 124 -2.19 -0.71 -18.00
N THR A 125 -1.70 0.42 -17.51
CA THR A 125 -0.32 0.87 -17.71
C THR A 125 0.53 0.95 -16.45
N GLY A 126 -0.10 0.98 -15.27
CA GLY A 126 0.59 1.25 -14.00
C GLY A 126 0.97 2.73 -13.80
N ALA A 127 0.56 3.63 -14.68
CA ALA A 127 0.86 5.05 -14.52
C ALA A 127 0.18 5.62 -13.27
N LEU A 128 0.92 6.38 -12.47
CA LEU A 128 0.38 7.06 -11.30
C LEU A 128 -0.69 8.08 -11.74
N LYS A 129 -1.89 7.96 -11.18
CA LYS A 129 -3.00 8.91 -11.40
C LYS A 129 -3.03 10.00 -10.34
N TRP A 130 -2.95 9.60 -9.07
CA TRP A 130 -2.89 10.51 -7.93
C TRP A 130 -2.29 9.81 -6.70
N ARG A 131 -1.85 10.62 -5.75
CA ARG A 131 -1.41 10.20 -4.41
C ARG A 131 -2.02 11.11 -3.38
N PHE A 132 -2.48 10.55 -2.27
CA PHE A 132 -3.00 11.28 -1.13
C PHE A 132 -2.18 10.92 0.12
N PHE A 133 -1.63 11.93 0.78
CA PHE A 133 -0.96 11.77 2.07
C PHE A 133 -1.97 11.84 3.21
N THR A 134 -1.85 10.95 4.18
CA THR A 134 -2.79 10.81 5.30
C THR A 134 -2.43 11.67 6.50
N VAL A 135 -1.19 12.17 6.55
CA VAL A 135 -0.68 13.02 7.63
C VAL A 135 0.11 14.19 7.06
N PRO A 136 0.15 15.34 7.77
CA PRO A 136 0.94 16.50 7.38
C PRO A 136 2.43 16.15 7.22
N GLY A 137 3.09 16.84 6.29
CA GLY A 137 4.54 16.79 6.13
C GLY A 137 5.24 17.97 6.82
N ASP A 138 6.35 18.41 6.24
CA ASP A 138 7.12 19.57 6.71
C ASP A 138 6.26 20.85 6.68
N PRO A 139 5.96 21.47 7.82
CA PRO A 139 5.10 22.66 7.88
C PRO A 139 5.74 23.92 7.26
N ARG A 140 7.02 23.86 6.88
CA ARG A 140 7.75 24.93 6.18
C ARG A 140 7.58 24.85 4.66
N ARG A 141 6.89 23.82 4.15
CA ARG A 141 6.61 23.60 2.73
C ARG A 141 5.11 23.69 2.47
N PRO A 142 4.67 24.07 1.27
CA PRO A 142 3.27 23.95 0.90
C PRO A 142 2.78 22.50 1.09
N PHE A 143 1.58 22.35 1.62
CA PHE A 143 0.95 21.03 1.74
C PHE A 143 0.45 20.55 0.38
N GLU A 144 0.53 19.27 0.15
CA GLU A 144 0.14 18.64 -1.14
C GLU A 144 -1.38 18.68 -1.36
N HIS A 145 -2.15 18.78 -0.26
CA HIS A 145 -3.62 18.81 -0.28
C HIS A 145 -4.13 19.81 0.78
N PRO A 146 -5.24 20.52 0.53
CA PRO A 146 -5.79 21.48 1.50
C PRO A 146 -6.25 20.83 2.81
N GLU A 147 -6.60 19.53 2.79
CA GLU A 147 -6.97 18.77 3.99
C GLU A 147 -5.78 18.63 4.95
N LEU A 148 -4.56 18.56 4.44
CA LEU A 148 -3.35 18.48 5.26
C LEU A 148 -3.04 19.79 5.97
N GLU A 149 -3.40 20.93 5.40
CA GLU A 149 -3.29 22.24 6.06
C GLU A 149 -4.20 22.30 7.29
N LYS A 150 -5.45 21.82 7.15
CA LYS A 150 -6.38 21.71 8.29
C LYS A 150 -5.87 20.71 9.34
N ALA A 151 -5.38 19.55 8.89
CA ALA A 151 -4.82 18.55 9.79
C ALA A 151 -3.61 19.08 10.55
N ALA A 152 -2.73 19.86 9.92
CA ALA A 152 -1.55 20.44 10.54
C ALA A 152 -1.90 21.40 11.69
N GLN A 153 -3.07 22.04 11.67
CA GLN A 153 -3.54 22.91 12.76
C GLN A 153 -3.85 22.15 14.06
N THR A 154 -4.07 20.84 13.95
CA THR A 154 -4.28 19.95 15.11
C THR A 154 -2.99 19.37 15.67
N TRP A 155 -1.86 19.63 15.02
CA TRP A 155 -0.54 19.16 15.43
C TRP A 155 0.17 20.25 16.24
N GLU A 156 0.93 19.85 17.25
CA GLU A 156 1.78 20.78 17.98
C GLU A 156 2.93 21.28 17.09
N ARG A 157 3.37 22.53 17.34
CA ARG A 157 4.48 23.14 16.60
C ARG A 157 5.78 22.32 16.68
N ASP A 158 5.98 21.67 17.84
CA ASP A 158 7.17 20.85 18.13
C ASP A 158 6.95 19.37 17.83
N SER A 159 5.87 19.03 17.11
CA SER A 159 5.59 17.64 16.72
C SER A 159 6.73 17.06 15.85
N HIS A 160 6.99 15.75 16.02
CA HIS A 160 8.08 15.06 15.34
C HIS A 160 7.70 14.69 13.89
N TRP A 161 7.25 15.65 13.06
CA TRP A 161 6.90 15.42 11.65
C TRP A 161 8.07 14.82 10.85
N GLN A 162 9.33 15.13 11.23
CA GLN A 162 10.54 14.57 10.61
C GLN A 162 10.62 13.05 10.71
N SER A 163 9.98 12.47 11.71
CA SER A 163 9.85 11.02 11.89
C SER A 163 8.76 10.41 10.98
N GLY A 164 8.22 11.16 10.03
CA GLY A 164 7.22 10.72 9.06
C GLY A 164 5.77 10.91 9.53
N GLY A 165 5.48 10.82 10.82
CA GLY A 165 4.14 11.04 11.38
C GLY A 165 3.22 9.81 11.38
N GLY A 166 3.56 8.72 10.71
CA GLY A 166 2.75 7.51 10.65
C GLY A 166 1.53 7.63 9.73
N GLY A 167 0.38 7.15 10.18
CA GLY A 167 -0.88 7.19 9.41
C GLY A 167 -0.85 6.31 8.16
N THR A 168 -0.02 5.25 8.15
CA THR A 168 0.16 4.37 6.99
C THR A 168 -1.11 3.61 6.63
N VAL A 169 -1.36 3.43 5.34
CA VAL A 169 -2.48 2.65 4.81
C VAL A 169 -1.96 1.25 4.45
N TRP A 170 -1.68 0.47 5.49
CA TRP A 170 -1.09 -0.87 5.35
C TRP A 170 -2.11 -1.99 5.17
N ASP A 171 -3.40 -1.69 5.38
CA ASP A 171 -4.52 -2.63 5.19
C ASP A 171 -5.84 -1.86 5.10
N ALA A 172 -6.95 -2.60 4.95
CA ALA A 172 -8.34 -2.17 5.09
C ALA A 172 -8.73 -0.95 4.24
N MET A 173 -8.99 -1.22 2.96
CA MET A 173 -9.71 -0.31 2.07
C MET A 173 -10.98 -0.97 1.55
N ALA A 174 -12.07 -0.22 1.45
CA ALA A 174 -13.32 -0.65 0.84
C ALA A 174 -13.85 0.43 -0.11
N TYR A 175 -14.28 0.05 -1.29
CA TYR A 175 -14.85 0.97 -2.27
C TYR A 175 -16.35 0.72 -2.41
N ASP A 176 -17.13 1.78 -2.26
CA ASP A 176 -18.56 1.79 -2.55
C ASP A 176 -18.78 2.41 -3.94
N PRO A 177 -19.16 1.61 -4.95
CA PRO A 177 -19.35 2.12 -6.31
C PRO A 177 -20.62 2.96 -6.48
N GLN A 178 -21.62 2.83 -5.60
CA GLN A 178 -22.86 3.61 -5.68
C GLN A 178 -22.62 5.04 -5.20
N LEU A 179 -21.88 5.19 -4.13
CA LEU A 179 -21.52 6.49 -3.55
C LEU A 179 -20.24 7.07 -4.17
N ASN A 180 -19.50 6.28 -4.95
CA ASN A 180 -18.16 6.60 -5.45
C ASN A 180 -17.20 7.02 -4.33
N LEU A 181 -17.25 6.31 -3.20
CA LEU A 181 -16.43 6.57 -2.02
C LEU A 181 -15.46 5.42 -1.76
N LEU A 182 -14.21 5.77 -1.49
CA LEU A 182 -13.19 4.86 -1.00
C LEU A 182 -12.99 5.08 0.52
N TYR A 183 -13.35 4.10 1.32
CA TYR A 183 -13.09 4.07 2.76
C TYR A 183 -11.70 3.52 3.00
N VAL A 184 -10.90 4.25 3.78
CA VAL A 184 -9.49 3.94 4.01
C VAL A 184 -9.21 3.92 5.50
N GLY A 185 -8.76 2.78 6.03
CA GLY A 185 -8.23 2.67 7.39
C GLY A 185 -6.78 3.13 7.44
N THR A 186 -6.44 3.96 8.44
CA THR A 186 -5.05 4.40 8.68
C THR A 186 -4.47 3.75 9.93
N GLY A 187 -3.18 3.52 9.91
CA GLY A 187 -2.42 3.09 11.08
C GLY A 187 -2.23 4.23 12.11
N ASN A 188 -1.59 3.89 13.21
CA ASN A 188 -1.29 4.84 14.29
C ASN A 188 -0.35 5.97 13.86
N GLY A 189 -0.33 7.04 14.65
CA GLY A 189 0.70 8.07 14.54
C GLY A 189 2.09 7.53 14.92
N ALA A 190 3.14 8.09 14.31
CA ALA A 190 4.54 7.77 14.64
C ALA A 190 5.31 9.05 15.03
N PRO A 191 6.20 8.98 16.04
CA PRO A 191 6.49 7.83 16.93
C PRO A 191 5.26 7.35 17.70
N TYR A 192 5.15 6.03 17.93
CA TYR A 192 3.99 5.44 18.62
C TYR A 192 3.75 6.03 20.02
N PRO A 193 4.79 6.18 20.88
CA PRO A 193 4.58 6.78 22.20
C PRO A 193 4.13 8.25 22.10
N GLY A 194 2.93 8.54 22.61
CA GLY A 194 2.34 9.88 22.56
C GLY A 194 3.24 10.96 23.15
N TRP A 195 3.87 10.70 24.29
CA TRP A 195 4.79 11.66 24.95
C TRP A 195 6.04 12.03 24.14
N ILE A 196 6.46 11.17 23.18
CA ILE A 196 7.54 11.51 22.26
C ILE A 196 7.00 12.33 21.10
N ARG A 197 5.82 11.95 20.58
CA ARG A 197 5.18 12.61 19.43
C ARG A 197 4.65 13.99 19.77
N SER A 198 4.07 14.14 20.96
CA SER A 198 3.48 15.37 21.49
C SER A 198 3.96 15.57 22.94
N PRO A 199 5.15 16.17 23.16
CA PRO A 199 5.71 16.29 24.51
C PRO A 199 4.90 17.15 25.49
N LYS A 200 3.98 17.95 25.00
CA LYS A 200 3.13 18.84 25.81
C LYS A 200 1.71 18.31 26.01
N GLY A 201 1.37 17.12 25.53
CA GLY A 201 0.10 16.44 25.79
C GLY A 201 -0.71 16.11 24.56
#